data_4e30429afa4ba6c175652f7475f4c201
#
_entry.id   4e30429afa4ba6c175652f7475f4c201
#
_cell.length_a   1.000
_cell.length_b   1.000
_cell.length_c   1.000
_cell.angle_alpha   90.00
_cell.angle_beta   90.00
_cell.angle_gamma   90.00
#
_symmetry.space_group_name_H-M   'P 1'
#
loop_
_entity.id
_entity.type
_entity.pdbx_description
1 polymer ?
#
loop_
_entity_poly.entity_id
_entity_poly.type
_entity_poly.pdbx_seq_one_letter_code
_entity_poly.pdbx_strand_id
1 'polypeptide(L)'
;MIIFDKPSISPIKTKAMGRRAQLGTDATCRQSVMYDTYRMTARDIVLFLFVFLSLLSCTSDNEPSVTTTNRQTVTVAVTPTLDCLPFLVARDCAIADSMGIELVLIECGALADCDTALISGHASAIMSDYVRAASLRDKWARLMTSQTAGEKQKRTAGDKTVTASVDSLVVFPHQNSHLYMFVNRKSRIREARQMADKMVAVDRYGADAALAAYVLDSVGLTGKTYLVQMQNINTRVMMIENNMMDVAVVSEPYATLLRKTGHKQIYSAAHVKSENVGCLIARKNHQLIRDMYNRACDSITKNGLHHYDSLLIRFSGVPPKAVETMPRHKFLHLE
;
A
#
# COMPACT_ATOMS: atom_id res chain seq x y z
N MET A 1 -4.78 32.00 36.16
CA MET A 1 -3.93 32.85 35.29
C MET A 1 -2.47 32.48 35.61
N ILE A 2 -1.94 31.51 34.88
CA ILE A 2 -0.58 30.99 35.07
C ILE A 2 0.15 31.34 33.78
N ILE A 3 1.13 32.22 33.93
CA ILE A 3 1.98 32.77 32.87
C ILE A 3 3.11 31.76 32.66
N PHE A 4 3.25 31.20 31.44
CA PHE A 4 4.38 30.37 31.05
C PHE A 4 5.47 31.28 30.43
N ASP A 5 6.62 31.34 31.12
CA ASP A 5 7.85 31.95 30.63
C ASP A 5 8.43 31.16 29.43
N LYS A 6 8.84 31.92 28.42
CA LYS A 6 9.57 31.39 27.24
C LYS A 6 11.03 31.21 27.60
N PRO A 7 11.68 30.07 27.32
CA PRO A 7 13.12 29.97 27.35
C PRO A 7 13.76 30.61 26.12
N SER A 8 14.69 31.53 26.36
CA SER A 8 15.53 32.20 25.36
C SER A 8 16.56 31.23 24.78
N ILE A 9 16.57 31.09 23.46
CA ILE A 9 17.58 30.32 22.72
C ILE A 9 18.74 31.27 22.39
N SER A 10 19.94 31.04 22.96
CA SER A 10 21.18 31.70 22.60
C SER A 10 21.81 31.05 21.34
N PRO A 11 22.47 31.81 20.45
CA PRO A 11 23.01 31.30 19.21
C PRO A 11 24.34 30.56 19.42
N ILE A 12 24.43 29.35 18.82
CA ILE A 12 25.62 28.52 18.77
C ILE A 12 26.63 29.17 17.79
N LYS A 13 27.80 29.56 18.30
CA LYS A 13 28.94 30.02 17.51
C LYS A 13 29.56 28.83 16.75
N THR A 14 29.47 28.85 15.44
CA THR A 14 30.23 27.97 14.54
C THR A 14 31.67 28.47 14.42
N LYS A 15 32.60 27.66 14.88
CA LYS A 15 34.06 27.88 14.77
C LYS A 15 34.51 27.37 13.39
N ALA A 16 34.83 28.31 12.50
CA ALA A 16 35.44 28.02 11.22
C ALA A 16 36.88 27.53 11.43
N MET A 17 37.14 26.29 10.98
CA MET A 17 38.47 25.71 10.95
C MET A 17 38.97 25.69 9.51
N GLY A 18 39.78 26.72 9.17
CA GLY A 18 40.44 26.83 7.89
C GLY A 18 41.52 25.75 7.75
N ARG A 19 41.48 25.00 6.66
CA ARG A 19 42.66 24.32 6.11
C ARG A 19 42.82 24.77 4.64
N ARG A 20 43.86 25.59 4.43
CA ARG A 20 44.44 25.83 3.12
C ARG A 20 44.99 24.52 2.59
N ALA A 21 44.55 24.10 1.42
CA ALA A 21 45.27 23.15 0.59
C ALA A 21 45.70 23.90 -0.69
N GLN A 22 46.99 23.81 -0.95
CA GLN A 22 47.72 24.49 -2.01
C GLN A 22 47.28 23.98 -3.38
N LEU A 23 47.17 24.94 -4.31
CA LEU A 23 47.09 24.65 -5.75
C LEU A 23 48.45 24.06 -6.20
N GLY A 24 48.38 22.86 -6.74
CA GLY A 24 49.37 22.30 -7.64
C GLY A 24 48.92 22.55 -9.08
N THR A 25 49.62 23.41 -9.75
CA THR A 25 49.55 23.63 -11.21
C THR A 25 50.22 22.45 -11.89
N ASP A 26 49.53 21.72 -12.72
CA ASP A 26 50.14 20.99 -13.84
C ASP A 26 49.19 20.94 -15.08
N ALA A 27 49.69 21.47 -16.00
CA ALA A 27 49.74 21.59 -17.43
C ALA A 27 48.96 20.56 -18.27
N THR A 28 48.19 21.15 -19.17
CA THR A 28 48.04 20.77 -20.60
C THR A 28 47.78 19.32 -20.94
N CYS A 29 46.54 19.02 -21.33
CA CYS A 29 46.28 18.15 -22.45
C CYS A 29 45.17 18.76 -23.33
N ARG A 30 45.64 19.54 -24.34
CA ARG A 30 44.81 19.91 -25.52
C ARG A 30 44.65 18.66 -26.38
N GLN A 31 43.51 18.04 -26.37
CA GLN A 31 43.08 17.17 -27.47
C GLN A 31 42.38 18.04 -28.50
N SER A 32 43.13 18.36 -29.53
CA SER A 32 42.66 18.89 -30.81
C SER A 32 41.80 17.80 -31.49
N VAL A 33 40.49 18.02 -31.51
CA VAL A 33 39.59 17.27 -32.39
C VAL A 33 39.84 17.82 -33.81
N MET A 34 40.60 17.08 -34.58
CA MET A 34 40.76 17.26 -36.03
C MET A 34 39.40 17.01 -36.67
N TYR A 35 38.75 18.05 -37.13
CA TYR A 35 37.65 17.89 -38.09
C TYR A 35 38.28 17.59 -39.47
N ASP A 36 38.34 16.31 -39.81
CA ASP A 36 38.56 15.90 -41.18
C ASP A 36 37.35 16.29 -42.01
N THR A 37 37.48 17.35 -42.76
CA THR A 37 36.52 17.72 -43.81
C THR A 37 36.56 16.67 -44.89
N TYR A 38 35.68 15.68 -44.78
CA TYR A 38 35.44 14.71 -45.85
C TYR A 38 34.86 15.44 -47.06
N ARG A 39 35.71 15.65 -48.08
CA ARG A 39 35.28 16.11 -49.40
C ARG A 39 34.53 14.96 -50.06
N MET A 40 33.20 14.92 -49.90
CA MET A 40 32.32 13.96 -50.57
C MET A 40 32.47 14.18 -52.09
N THR A 41 32.85 13.14 -52.82
CA THR A 41 32.88 13.16 -54.27
C THR A 41 31.46 13.02 -54.82
N ALA A 42 31.22 13.50 -56.05
CA ALA A 42 29.89 13.39 -56.67
C ALA A 42 29.34 11.94 -56.69
N ARG A 43 30.22 10.94 -56.64
CA ARG A 43 29.86 9.52 -56.59
C ARG A 43 29.28 9.14 -55.22
N ASP A 44 29.79 9.72 -54.14
CA ASP A 44 29.33 9.43 -52.75
C ASP A 44 27.95 10.04 -52.55
N ILE A 45 27.67 11.21 -53.12
CA ILE A 45 26.36 11.85 -53.09
C ILE A 45 25.30 11.01 -53.83
N VAL A 46 25.66 10.45 -54.99
CA VAL A 46 24.75 9.58 -55.74
C VAL A 46 24.48 8.27 -55.04
N LEU A 47 25.48 7.69 -54.35
CA LEU A 47 25.32 6.48 -53.55
C LEU A 47 24.42 6.75 -52.33
N PHE A 48 24.59 7.90 -51.66
CA PHE A 48 23.72 8.31 -50.54
C PHE A 48 22.27 8.55 -51.00
N LEU A 49 22.08 9.16 -52.16
CA LEU A 49 20.75 9.36 -52.74
C LEU A 49 20.09 8.02 -53.13
N PHE A 50 20.86 7.05 -53.64
CA PHE A 50 20.32 5.72 -53.95
C PHE A 50 19.94 4.93 -52.69
N VAL A 51 20.72 4.99 -51.62
CA VAL A 51 20.40 4.37 -50.36
C VAL A 51 19.20 5.07 -49.71
N PHE A 52 19.06 6.38 -49.84
CA PHE A 52 17.91 7.12 -49.30
C PHE A 52 16.63 6.84 -50.12
N LEU A 53 16.72 6.66 -51.43
CA LEU A 53 15.56 6.31 -52.27
C LEU A 53 15.10 4.86 -52.05
N SER A 54 16.01 3.94 -51.71
CA SER A 54 15.64 2.54 -51.39
C SER A 54 14.98 2.41 -50.04
N LEU A 55 15.13 3.39 -49.12
CA LEU A 55 14.44 3.45 -47.85
C LEU A 55 13.03 4.05 -47.93
N LEU A 56 12.67 4.66 -49.06
CA LEU A 56 11.35 5.25 -49.31
C LEU A 56 10.38 4.29 -50.02
N SER A 57 10.80 3.07 -50.38
CA SER A 57 9.98 2.09 -51.10
C SER A 57 9.46 0.95 -50.22
N CYS A 58 9.03 1.26 -48.99
CA CYS A 58 8.22 0.35 -48.17
C CYS A 58 7.12 1.14 -47.45
N THR A 59 6.21 1.73 -48.20
CA THR A 59 4.87 1.97 -47.73
C THR A 59 3.99 0.82 -48.20
N SER A 60 4.19 -0.34 -47.60
CA SER A 60 3.16 -1.34 -47.53
C SER A 60 2.30 -0.93 -46.34
N ASP A 61 1.09 -0.45 -46.62
CA ASP A 61 0.02 -0.24 -45.67
C ASP A 61 -0.43 -1.59 -45.07
N ASN A 62 0.45 -2.20 -44.29
CA ASN A 62 0.13 -3.14 -43.24
C ASN A 62 0.50 -2.42 -41.94
N GLU A 63 -0.34 -1.45 -41.54
CA GLU A 63 -0.47 -1.19 -40.12
C GLU A 63 -0.78 -2.55 -39.46
N PRO A 64 0.10 -3.05 -38.55
CA PRO A 64 -0.39 -4.07 -37.65
C PRO A 64 -1.58 -3.39 -36.99
N SER A 65 -2.77 -3.90 -37.24
CA SER A 65 -3.92 -3.57 -36.44
C SER A 65 -3.50 -3.87 -34.99
N VAL A 66 -3.03 -2.84 -34.30
CA VAL A 66 -2.96 -2.82 -32.85
C VAL A 66 -4.43 -2.99 -32.48
N THR A 67 -4.83 -4.24 -32.31
CA THR A 67 -6.03 -4.58 -31.58
C THR A 67 -5.78 -3.92 -30.24
N THR A 68 -6.25 -2.69 -30.11
CA THR A 68 -6.50 -2.04 -28.83
C THR A 68 -7.52 -2.96 -28.18
N THR A 69 -7.03 -4.04 -27.58
CA THR A 69 -7.79 -4.80 -26.60
C THR A 69 -8.19 -3.74 -25.58
N ASN A 70 -9.45 -3.39 -25.59
CA ASN A 70 -10.03 -2.40 -24.68
C ASN A 70 -9.94 -2.98 -23.26
N ARG A 71 -8.70 -2.93 -22.71
CA ARG A 71 -8.42 -3.43 -21.36
C ARG A 71 -9.09 -2.50 -20.37
N GLN A 72 -9.85 -3.08 -19.48
CA GLN A 72 -10.46 -2.32 -18.42
C GLN A 72 -9.44 -2.04 -17.30
N THR A 73 -9.07 -0.78 -17.12
CA THR A 73 -8.19 -0.38 -16.01
C THR A 73 -8.92 -0.48 -14.68
N VAL A 74 -8.36 -1.23 -13.75
CA VAL A 74 -8.83 -1.38 -12.37
C VAL A 74 -7.72 -0.95 -11.41
N THR A 75 -8.01 0.00 -10.54
CA THR A 75 -7.05 0.51 -9.56
C THR A 75 -7.45 0.05 -8.16
N VAL A 76 -6.54 -0.62 -7.46
CA VAL A 76 -6.76 -1.11 -6.09
C VAL A 76 -5.71 -0.53 -5.16
N ALA A 77 -6.13 0.10 -4.05
CA ALA A 77 -5.21 0.56 -3.03
C ALA A 77 -4.97 -0.54 -1.99
N VAL A 78 -3.70 -0.80 -1.70
CA VAL A 78 -3.24 -1.94 -0.90
C VAL A 78 -2.22 -1.49 0.15
N THR A 79 -2.25 -2.14 1.30
CA THR A 79 -1.23 -1.98 2.36
C THR A 79 -0.28 -3.18 2.37
N PRO A 80 0.94 -3.06 2.90
CA PRO A 80 1.95 -4.12 2.86
C PRO A 80 1.66 -5.26 3.84
N THR A 81 0.47 -5.85 3.73
CA THR A 81 -0.01 -6.96 4.56
C THR A 81 -0.29 -8.20 3.72
N LEU A 82 -0.35 -9.35 4.38
CA LEU A 82 -0.61 -10.63 3.71
C LEU A 82 -1.94 -10.67 2.98
N ASP A 83 -2.95 -9.96 3.48
CA ASP A 83 -4.30 -9.92 2.89
C ASP A 83 -4.32 -9.33 1.47
N CYS A 84 -3.31 -8.51 1.14
CA CYS A 84 -3.16 -7.91 -0.17
C CYS A 84 -2.39 -8.80 -1.18
N LEU A 85 -1.83 -9.94 -0.73
CA LEU A 85 -1.07 -10.85 -1.61
C LEU A 85 -1.84 -11.30 -2.84
N PRO A 86 -3.14 -11.64 -2.80
CA PRO A 86 -3.87 -12.03 -4.00
C PRO A 86 -3.86 -10.96 -5.10
N PHE A 87 -3.86 -9.67 -4.77
CA PHE A 87 -3.74 -8.61 -5.77
C PHE A 87 -2.35 -8.53 -6.39
N LEU A 88 -1.29 -8.80 -5.61
CA LEU A 88 0.08 -8.89 -6.14
C LEU A 88 0.19 -10.07 -7.11
N VAL A 89 -0.36 -11.23 -6.74
CA VAL A 89 -0.40 -12.43 -7.59
C VAL A 89 -1.24 -12.18 -8.85
N ALA A 90 -2.38 -11.51 -8.74
CA ALA A 90 -3.22 -11.18 -9.89
C ALA A 90 -2.47 -10.31 -10.91
N ARG A 91 -1.68 -9.33 -10.44
CA ARG A 91 -0.88 -8.43 -11.27
C ARG A 91 0.34 -9.15 -11.88
N ASP A 92 1.17 -9.78 -11.02
CA ASP A 92 2.50 -10.24 -11.40
C ASP A 92 2.50 -11.63 -12.06
N CYS A 93 1.41 -12.42 -11.89
CA CYS A 93 1.23 -13.73 -12.54
C CYS A 93 0.23 -13.70 -13.69
N ALA A 94 0.01 -12.53 -14.30
CA ALA A 94 -0.83 -12.34 -15.49
C ALA A 94 -2.29 -12.81 -15.36
N ILE A 95 -2.82 -12.95 -14.12
CA ILE A 95 -4.23 -13.32 -13.92
C ILE A 95 -5.13 -12.18 -14.37
N ALA A 96 -4.81 -10.93 -13.98
CA ALA A 96 -5.53 -9.75 -14.42
C ALA A 96 -5.50 -9.62 -15.95
N ASP A 97 -4.33 -9.78 -16.57
CA ASP A 97 -4.17 -9.74 -18.03
C ASP A 97 -5.04 -10.79 -18.74
N SER A 98 -5.11 -12.02 -18.22
CA SER A 98 -5.95 -13.09 -18.77
C SER A 98 -7.45 -12.79 -18.72
N MET A 99 -7.85 -11.85 -17.85
CA MET A 99 -9.23 -11.35 -17.73
C MET A 99 -9.47 -10.06 -18.52
N GLY A 100 -8.48 -9.57 -19.29
CA GLY A 100 -8.57 -8.31 -20.00
C GLY A 100 -8.51 -7.08 -19.07
N ILE A 101 -7.94 -7.23 -17.87
CA ILE A 101 -7.82 -6.19 -16.86
C ILE A 101 -6.38 -5.65 -16.84
N GLU A 102 -6.25 -4.34 -16.89
CA GLU A 102 -5.04 -3.64 -16.51
C GLU A 102 -5.10 -3.31 -15.01
N LEU A 103 -4.44 -4.11 -14.17
CA LEU A 103 -4.47 -3.93 -12.72
C LEU A 103 -3.37 -2.97 -12.25
N VAL A 104 -3.78 -1.83 -11.74
CA VAL A 104 -2.90 -0.83 -11.11
C VAL A 104 -3.03 -0.92 -9.60
N LEU A 105 -1.92 -1.12 -8.89
CA LEU A 105 -1.89 -1.12 -7.43
C LEU A 105 -1.32 0.21 -6.90
N ILE A 106 -2.06 0.85 -6.00
CA ILE A 106 -1.61 2.01 -5.23
C ILE A 106 -1.12 1.48 -3.87
N GLU A 107 0.18 1.52 -3.67
CA GLU A 107 0.80 1.07 -2.42
C GLU A 107 0.68 2.17 -1.36
N CYS A 108 -0.03 1.88 -0.28
CA CYS A 108 -0.32 2.80 0.82
C CYS A 108 0.46 2.39 2.08
N GLY A 109 0.98 3.38 2.80
CA GLY A 109 1.65 3.15 4.07
C GLY A 109 0.69 2.83 5.22
N ALA A 110 -0.58 3.23 5.08
CA ALA A 110 -1.62 3.04 6.08
C ALA A 110 -3.00 2.86 5.43
N LEU A 111 -3.93 2.23 6.14
CA LEU A 111 -5.32 2.06 5.68
C LEU A 111 -6.04 3.40 5.46
N ALA A 112 -5.69 4.45 6.20
CA ALA A 112 -6.26 5.79 6.00
C ALA A 112 -5.92 6.39 4.63
N ASP A 113 -4.76 6.05 4.07
CA ASP A 113 -4.37 6.47 2.72
C ASP A 113 -5.20 5.73 1.67
N CYS A 114 -5.46 4.42 1.90
CA CYS A 114 -6.37 3.63 1.07
C CYS A 114 -7.80 4.21 1.09
N ASP A 115 -8.32 4.55 2.28
CA ASP A 115 -9.64 5.18 2.42
C ASP A 115 -9.73 6.48 1.61
N THR A 116 -8.66 7.29 1.67
CA THR A 116 -8.58 8.54 0.92
C THR A 116 -8.57 8.29 -0.58
N ALA A 117 -7.80 7.30 -1.06
CA ALA A 117 -7.75 6.92 -2.46
C ALA A 117 -9.12 6.43 -2.97
N LEU A 118 -9.86 5.66 -2.16
CA LEU A 118 -11.21 5.19 -2.51
C LEU A 118 -12.21 6.35 -2.60
N ILE A 119 -12.23 7.20 -1.58
CA ILE A 119 -13.20 8.32 -1.49
C ILE A 119 -12.95 9.36 -2.60
N SER A 120 -11.70 9.68 -2.87
CA SER A 120 -11.31 10.61 -3.94
C SER A 120 -11.52 10.04 -5.35
N GLY A 121 -11.74 8.72 -5.47
CA GLY A 121 -11.92 8.04 -6.75
C GLY A 121 -10.64 7.64 -7.47
N HIS A 122 -9.48 7.80 -6.85
CA HIS A 122 -8.21 7.31 -7.36
C HIS A 122 -8.13 5.78 -7.33
N ALA A 123 -8.80 5.13 -6.37
CA ALA A 123 -8.93 3.69 -6.31
C ALA A 123 -10.37 3.24 -6.60
N SER A 124 -10.50 2.14 -7.35
CA SER A 124 -11.78 1.43 -7.58
C SER A 124 -12.16 0.54 -6.39
N ALA A 125 -11.15 0.05 -5.66
CA ALA A 125 -11.32 -0.78 -4.47
C ALA A 125 -10.12 -0.66 -3.52
N ILE A 126 -10.34 -1.10 -2.27
CA ILE A 126 -9.31 -1.18 -1.22
C ILE A 126 -9.44 -2.47 -0.43
N MET A 127 -8.32 -3.02 0.04
CA MET A 127 -8.34 -3.95 1.18
C MET A 127 -8.39 -3.14 2.47
N SER A 128 -9.32 -3.52 3.37
CA SER A 128 -9.59 -2.79 4.61
C SER A 128 -10.10 -3.75 5.70
N ASP A 129 -10.71 -3.21 6.72
CA ASP A 129 -11.38 -3.97 7.77
C ASP A 129 -12.83 -3.51 7.99
N TYR A 130 -13.63 -4.33 8.68
CA TYR A 130 -15.05 -4.07 8.89
C TYR A 130 -15.34 -2.81 9.73
N VAL A 131 -14.46 -2.47 10.67
CA VAL A 131 -14.63 -1.28 11.51
C VAL A 131 -14.53 -0.03 10.63
N ARG A 132 -13.53 -0.02 9.74
CA ARG A 132 -13.35 1.06 8.76
C ARG A 132 -14.44 1.06 7.71
N ALA A 133 -14.86 -0.13 7.24
CA ALA A 133 -15.92 -0.25 6.25
C ALA A 133 -17.23 0.41 6.72
N ALA A 134 -17.62 0.21 7.97
CA ALA A 134 -18.79 0.87 8.56
C ALA A 134 -18.65 2.39 8.51
N SER A 135 -17.52 2.93 8.98
CA SER A 135 -17.23 4.37 8.97
C SER A 135 -17.19 4.96 7.55
N LEU A 136 -16.60 4.22 6.59
CA LEU A 136 -16.54 4.63 5.19
C LEU A 136 -17.91 4.67 4.53
N ARG A 137 -18.78 3.71 4.82
CA ARG A 137 -20.17 3.71 4.31
C ARG A 137 -20.94 4.93 4.78
N ASP A 138 -20.82 5.29 6.07
CA ASP A 138 -21.45 6.47 6.63
C ASP A 138 -20.92 7.77 6.01
N LYS A 139 -19.61 7.84 5.84
CA LYS A 139 -18.95 8.99 5.20
C LYS A 139 -19.36 9.12 3.74
N TRP A 140 -19.42 8.00 3.03
CA TRP A 140 -19.86 7.94 1.63
C TRP A 140 -21.29 8.39 1.46
N ALA A 141 -22.21 7.89 2.29
CA ALA A 141 -23.61 8.30 2.28
C ALA A 141 -23.77 9.81 2.47
N ARG A 142 -23.03 10.41 3.41
CA ARG A 142 -23.03 11.88 3.63
C ARG A 142 -22.52 12.66 2.41
N LEU A 143 -21.44 12.19 1.79
CA LEU A 143 -20.88 12.83 0.58
C LEU A 143 -21.88 12.80 -0.58
N MET A 144 -22.54 11.68 -0.82
CA MET A 144 -23.53 11.53 -1.88
C MET A 144 -24.76 12.42 -1.62
N THR A 145 -25.23 12.51 -0.38
CA THR A 145 -26.35 13.39 -0.01
C THR A 145 -26.01 14.87 -0.22
N SER A 146 -24.79 15.30 0.09
CA SER A 146 -24.36 16.68 -0.09
C SER A 146 -24.21 17.06 -1.57
N GLN A 147 -23.75 16.15 -2.42
CA GLN A 147 -23.65 16.38 -3.87
C GLN A 147 -25.04 16.50 -4.51
N THR A 148 -25.97 15.62 -4.17
CA THR A 148 -27.35 15.69 -4.69
C THR A 148 -28.09 16.94 -4.23
N ALA A 149 -27.84 17.48 -3.03
CA ALA A 149 -28.37 18.72 -2.56
C ALA A 149 -27.83 19.94 -3.34
N GLY A 150 -26.53 19.96 -3.64
CA GLY A 150 -25.86 20.98 -4.43
C GLY A 150 -26.30 21.01 -5.90
N GLU A 151 -26.57 19.85 -6.50
CA GLU A 151 -27.05 19.72 -7.87
C GLU A 151 -28.52 20.17 -8.02
N LYS A 152 -29.38 19.92 -7.01
CA LYS A 152 -30.78 20.42 -7.01
C LYS A 152 -30.83 21.93 -7.03
N GLN A 153 -29.86 22.63 -6.50
CA GLN A 153 -29.82 24.09 -6.48
C GLN A 153 -29.34 24.70 -7.81
N LYS A 154 -28.71 23.88 -8.69
CA LYS A 154 -28.21 24.32 -10.02
C LYS A 154 -29.15 24.01 -11.19
N ARG A 155 -30.23 23.26 -10.98
CA ARG A 155 -31.17 22.85 -12.01
C ARG A 155 -32.36 23.82 -12.09
N THR A 156 -32.15 24.98 -12.70
CA THR A 156 -33.21 25.76 -13.34
C THR A 156 -33.15 25.45 -14.83
N ALA A 157 -34.27 24.84 -15.33
CA ALA A 157 -34.64 24.67 -16.75
C ALA A 157 -33.81 23.72 -17.64
N GLY A 158 -34.37 22.57 -17.92
CA GLY A 158 -34.40 21.98 -19.27
C GLY A 158 -33.22 21.10 -19.67
N ASP A 159 -32.85 20.08 -18.90
CA ASP A 159 -32.03 19.03 -19.47
C ASP A 159 -32.40 17.63 -18.95
N LYS A 160 -32.33 16.65 -19.89
CA LYS A 160 -32.74 15.27 -19.69
C LYS A 160 -31.99 14.62 -18.55
N THR A 161 -32.72 14.01 -17.65
CA THR A 161 -32.25 13.26 -16.49
C THR A 161 -31.32 12.12 -16.93
N VAL A 162 -30.02 12.36 -16.91
CA VAL A 162 -29.05 11.26 -16.78
C VAL A 162 -29.06 10.90 -15.28
N THR A 163 -29.75 9.82 -14.93
CA THR A 163 -29.64 9.19 -13.63
C THR A 163 -28.21 8.65 -13.54
N ALA A 164 -27.30 9.46 -12.98
CA ALA A 164 -26.01 8.95 -12.53
C ALA A 164 -26.32 7.84 -11.53
N SER A 165 -25.96 6.60 -11.87
CA SER A 165 -26.01 5.48 -10.95
C SER A 165 -25.19 5.88 -9.73
N VAL A 166 -25.85 6.00 -8.57
CA VAL A 166 -25.18 6.30 -7.31
C VAL A 166 -24.23 5.11 -7.06
N ASP A 167 -22.94 5.34 -7.25
CA ASP A 167 -21.91 4.34 -6.96
C ASP A 167 -22.06 3.94 -5.49
N SER A 168 -22.54 2.74 -5.22
CA SER A 168 -22.65 2.21 -3.86
C SER A 168 -21.36 1.49 -3.48
N LEU A 169 -20.89 1.71 -2.26
CA LEU A 169 -19.79 0.91 -1.72
C LEU A 169 -20.28 -0.52 -1.46
N VAL A 170 -19.68 -1.48 -2.13
CA VAL A 170 -19.89 -2.91 -1.89
C VAL A 170 -18.78 -3.44 -1.01
N VAL A 171 -19.13 -4.18 0.03
CA VAL A 171 -18.20 -4.76 1.00
C VAL A 171 -18.25 -6.26 0.88
N PHE A 172 -17.11 -6.86 0.55
CA PHE A 172 -16.93 -8.31 0.51
C PHE A 172 -16.17 -8.77 1.74
N PRO A 173 -16.71 -9.71 2.50
CA PRO A 173 -16.03 -10.28 3.67
C PRO A 173 -14.71 -10.95 3.29
N HIS A 174 -13.68 -10.73 4.12
CA HIS A 174 -12.41 -11.44 4.03
C HIS A 174 -12.10 -12.10 5.38
N GLN A 175 -12.10 -13.43 5.42
CA GLN A 175 -12.04 -14.19 6.68
C GLN A 175 -10.62 -14.45 7.20
N ASN A 176 -9.57 -13.93 6.57
CA ASN A 176 -8.21 -14.39 6.82
C ASN A 176 -7.29 -13.38 7.51
N SER A 177 -7.79 -12.22 7.90
CA SER A 177 -6.99 -11.22 8.60
C SER A 177 -6.75 -11.64 10.03
N HIS A 178 -5.52 -12.04 10.32
CA HIS A 178 -5.10 -12.37 11.67
C HIS A 178 -4.33 -11.20 12.27
N LEU A 179 -4.84 -10.68 13.37
CA LEU A 179 -4.17 -9.67 14.18
C LEU A 179 -3.54 -10.30 15.42
N TYR A 180 -2.38 -9.80 15.80
CA TYR A 180 -1.61 -10.28 16.92
C TYR A 180 -1.14 -9.12 17.79
N MET A 181 -1.07 -9.34 19.11
CA MET A 181 -0.47 -8.37 20.02
C MET A 181 0.90 -8.86 20.45
N PHE A 182 1.89 -8.00 20.25
CA PHE A 182 3.29 -8.26 20.60
C PHE A 182 3.80 -7.27 21.64
N VAL A 183 4.73 -7.75 22.45
CA VAL A 183 5.53 -6.94 23.37
C VAL A 183 7.01 -7.10 23.04
N ASN A 184 7.81 -6.09 23.39
CA ASN A 184 9.24 -6.13 23.19
C ASN A 184 9.85 -7.37 23.86
N ARG A 185 10.89 -7.97 23.25
CA ARG A 185 11.60 -9.15 23.78
C ARG A 185 12.12 -8.97 25.21
N LYS A 186 12.44 -7.72 25.61
CA LYS A 186 12.91 -7.37 26.95
C LYS A 186 11.76 -7.06 27.93
N SER A 187 10.53 -6.98 27.44
CA SER A 187 9.35 -6.67 28.26
C SER A 187 9.12 -7.73 29.32
N ARG A 188 8.64 -7.31 30.49
CA ARG A 188 8.16 -8.21 31.57
C ARG A 188 6.71 -8.64 31.38
N ILE A 189 5.98 -8.02 30.45
CA ILE A 189 4.61 -8.39 30.11
C ILE A 189 4.61 -9.80 29.50
N ARG A 190 3.72 -10.67 29.97
CA ARG A 190 3.52 -12.05 29.49
C ARG A 190 2.09 -12.30 29.04
N GLU A 191 1.16 -11.56 29.59
CA GLU A 191 -0.28 -11.69 29.34
C GLU A 191 -0.99 -10.34 29.40
N ALA A 192 -2.22 -10.28 28.88
CA ALA A 192 -2.99 -9.06 28.75
C ALA A 192 -3.26 -8.36 30.09
N ARG A 193 -3.40 -9.11 31.20
CA ARG A 193 -3.64 -8.54 32.55
C ARG A 193 -2.54 -7.59 33.03
N GLN A 194 -1.34 -7.69 32.45
CA GLN A 194 -0.18 -6.88 32.81
C GLN A 194 -0.06 -5.59 31.99
N MET A 195 -1.07 -5.26 31.19
CA MET A 195 -1.08 -4.06 30.34
C MET A 195 -1.62 -2.79 31.04
N ALA A 196 -1.93 -2.81 32.35
CA ALA A 196 -2.28 -1.60 33.07
C ALA A 196 -1.17 -0.55 32.94
N ASP A 197 -1.56 0.71 32.67
CA ASP A 197 -0.65 1.86 32.46
C ASP A 197 0.37 1.68 31.34
N LYS A 198 0.06 0.85 30.33
CA LYS A 198 0.92 0.57 29.18
C LYS A 198 0.42 1.26 27.92
N MET A 199 1.35 1.56 27.02
CA MET A 199 1.09 2.12 25.71
C MET A 199 0.89 0.98 24.70
N VAL A 200 -0.26 0.98 24.02
CA VAL A 200 -0.61 0.02 22.95
C VAL A 200 -0.71 0.76 21.62
N ALA A 201 0.21 0.48 20.72
CA ALA A 201 0.20 1.05 19.37
C ALA A 201 -0.84 0.33 18.49
N VAL A 202 -1.80 1.11 17.98
CA VAL A 202 -2.93 0.64 17.16
C VAL A 202 -3.29 1.65 16.08
N ASP A 203 -4.02 1.23 15.06
CA ASP A 203 -4.85 2.15 14.28
C ASP A 203 -6.20 2.31 15.01
N ARG A 204 -6.42 3.47 15.63
CA ARG A 204 -7.59 3.72 16.47
C ARG A 204 -8.93 3.67 15.73
N TYR A 205 -8.90 3.73 14.41
CA TYR A 205 -10.09 3.73 13.56
C TYR A 205 -10.33 2.40 12.85
N GLY A 206 -9.54 1.38 13.16
CA GLY A 206 -9.59 0.07 12.53
C GLY A 206 -9.77 -1.09 13.50
N ALA A 207 -9.72 -2.28 12.96
CA ALA A 207 -9.85 -3.55 13.71
C ALA A 207 -8.78 -3.72 14.79
N ASP A 208 -7.62 -3.09 14.64
CA ASP A 208 -6.52 -3.10 15.63
C ASP A 208 -7.00 -2.57 16.99
N ALA A 209 -7.68 -1.42 16.98
CA ALA A 209 -8.20 -0.82 18.22
C ALA A 209 -9.39 -1.61 18.78
N ALA A 210 -10.23 -2.16 17.90
CA ALA A 210 -11.34 -3.01 18.31
C ALA A 210 -10.83 -4.27 19.03
N LEU A 211 -9.78 -4.92 18.48
CA LEU A 211 -9.12 -6.05 19.12
C LEU A 211 -8.52 -5.66 20.47
N ALA A 212 -7.78 -4.54 20.52
CA ALA A 212 -7.18 -4.07 21.78
C ALA A 212 -8.24 -3.79 22.83
N ALA A 213 -9.34 -3.11 22.47
CA ALA A 213 -10.46 -2.85 23.37
C ALA A 213 -11.10 -4.14 23.89
N TYR A 214 -11.37 -5.11 23.01
CA TYR A 214 -11.91 -6.41 23.39
C TYR A 214 -11.01 -7.14 24.39
N VAL A 215 -9.70 -7.18 24.12
CA VAL A 215 -8.73 -7.85 25.01
C VAL A 215 -8.66 -7.15 26.35
N LEU A 216 -8.60 -5.82 26.38
CA LEU A 216 -8.54 -5.03 27.61
C LEU A 216 -9.81 -5.17 28.46
N ASP A 217 -10.97 -5.21 27.81
CA ASP A 217 -12.26 -5.44 28.48
C ASP A 217 -12.31 -6.82 29.13
N SER A 218 -11.90 -7.86 28.40
CA SER A 218 -11.88 -9.25 28.88
C SER A 218 -11.05 -9.46 30.15
N VAL A 219 -10.09 -8.57 30.43
CA VAL A 219 -9.20 -8.63 31.61
C VAL A 219 -9.44 -7.48 32.61
N GLY A 220 -10.49 -6.68 32.42
CA GLY A 220 -10.87 -5.59 33.33
C GLY A 220 -9.93 -4.38 33.32
N LEU A 221 -9.30 -4.12 32.18
CA LEU A 221 -8.36 -3.00 31.98
C LEU A 221 -8.93 -1.90 31.08
N THR A 222 -10.21 -1.89 30.79
CA THR A 222 -10.87 -0.80 30.04
C THR A 222 -10.61 0.54 30.71
N GLY A 223 -10.08 1.50 29.95
CA GLY A 223 -9.71 2.82 30.46
C GLY A 223 -8.44 2.88 31.32
N LYS A 224 -7.75 1.75 31.54
CA LYS A 224 -6.49 1.66 32.31
C LYS A 224 -5.24 1.47 31.45
N THR A 225 -5.37 1.67 30.13
CA THR A 225 -4.31 1.46 29.14
C THR A 225 -4.36 2.60 28.11
N TYR A 226 -3.23 3.01 27.58
CA TYR A 226 -3.14 4.11 26.63
C TYR A 226 -3.09 3.56 25.20
N LEU A 227 -4.16 3.73 24.43
CA LEU A 227 -4.17 3.42 23.00
C LEU A 227 -3.51 4.57 22.23
N VAL A 228 -2.36 4.31 21.62
CA VAL A 228 -1.58 5.27 20.86
C VAL A 228 -1.87 5.12 19.38
N GLN A 229 -2.35 6.20 18.74
CA GLN A 229 -2.61 6.22 17.30
C GLN A 229 -1.32 6.08 16.52
N MET A 230 -1.23 5.01 15.75
CA MET A 230 -0.08 4.73 14.88
C MET A 230 -0.55 3.91 13.68
N GLN A 231 -0.89 4.59 12.60
CA GLN A 231 -1.54 3.98 11.42
C GLN A 231 -0.60 3.08 10.63
N ASN A 232 0.66 3.50 10.46
CA ASN A 232 1.64 2.76 9.67
C ASN A 232 2.17 1.55 10.45
N ILE A 233 2.00 0.35 9.89
CA ILE A 233 2.40 -0.90 10.56
C ILE A 233 3.92 -1.03 10.70
N ASN A 234 4.72 -0.54 9.73
CA ASN A 234 6.18 -0.52 9.83
C ASN A 234 6.64 0.33 11.02
N THR A 235 5.99 1.49 11.22
CA THR A 235 6.28 2.34 12.37
C THR A 235 5.97 1.62 13.68
N ARG A 236 4.84 0.89 13.77
CA ARG A 236 4.52 0.09 14.97
C ARG A 236 5.59 -0.96 15.27
N VAL A 237 6.05 -1.67 14.23
CA VAL A 237 7.11 -2.66 14.35
C VAL A 237 8.41 -2.01 14.83
N MET A 238 8.84 -0.93 14.19
CA MET A 238 10.03 -0.19 14.57
C MET A 238 9.97 0.32 16.02
N MET A 239 8.83 0.82 16.47
CA MET A 239 8.65 1.33 17.83
C MET A 239 8.72 0.22 18.89
N ILE A 240 8.15 -0.97 18.59
CA ILE A 240 8.24 -2.12 19.50
C ILE A 240 9.67 -2.69 19.54
N GLU A 241 10.37 -2.78 18.42
CA GLU A 241 11.75 -3.25 18.34
C GLU A 241 12.71 -2.37 19.14
N ASN A 242 12.50 -1.05 19.08
CA ASN A 242 13.30 -0.07 19.80
C ASN A 242 12.83 0.19 21.24
N ASN A 243 11.86 -0.60 21.73
CA ASN A 243 11.30 -0.48 23.09
C ASN A 243 10.69 0.91 23.40
N MET A 244 10.16 1.57 22.37
CA MET A 244 9.47 2.86 22.45
C MET A 244 7.96 2.71 22.67
N MET A 245 7.44 1.49 22.49
CA MET A 245 6.07 1.08 22.80
C MET A 245 6.07 -0.19 23.65
N ASP A 246 5.11 -0.31 24.54
CA ASP A 246 4.98 -1.49 25.39
C ASP A 246 4.36 -2.65 24.62
N VAL A 247 3.31 -2.37 23.82
CA VAL A 247 2.55 -3.33 23.03
C VAL A 247 2.29 -2.77 21.64
N ALA A 248 2.28 -3.62 20.64
CA ALA A 248 1.85 -3.28 19.27
C ALA A 248 0.89 -4.34 18.74
N VAL A 249 -0.16 -3.88 18.03
CA VAL A 249 -1.04 -4.76 17.25
C VAL A 249 -0.53 -4.78 15.81
N VAL A 250 -0.27 -5.98 15.29
CA VAL A 250 0.27 -6.17 13.93
C VAL A 250 -0.36 -7.39 13.26
N SER A 251 -0.34 -7.41 11.92
CA SER A 251 -0.73 -8.54 11.08
C SER A 251 0.49 -9.21 10.44
N GLU A 252 0.27 -10.29 9.68
CA GLU A 252 1.33 -10.89 8.86
C GLU A 252 1.67 -9.98 7.65
N PRO A 253 2.93 -9.96 7.20
CA PRO A 253 4.08 -10.78 7.61
C PRO A 253 4.85 -10.24 8.83
N TYR A 254 4.47 -9.11 9.38
CA TYR A 254 5.17 -8.43 10.48
C TYR A 254 5.10 -9.20 11.80
N ALA A 255 4.00 -9.94 12.03
CA ALA A 255 3.90 -10.81 13.20
C ALA A 255 4.99 -11.89 13.17
N THR A 256 5.23 -12.49 12.02
CA THR A 256 6.31 -13.47 11.86
C THR A 256 7.69 -12.83 12.01
N LEU A 257 7.91 -11.63 11.51
CA LEU A 257 9.14 -10.87 11.75
C LEU A 257 9.39 -10.69 13.24
N LEU A 258 8.39 -10.23 14.00
CA LEU A 258 8.51 -10.02 15.43
C LEU A 258 8.77 -11.31 16.20
N ARG A 259 8.15 -12.44 15.81
CA ARG A 259 8.48 -13.77 16.39
C ARG A 259 9.94 -14.14 16.15
N LYS A 260 10.45 -13.94 14.92
CA LYS A 260 11.84 -14.26 14.53
C LYS A 260 12.86 -13.39 15.26
N THR A 261 12.55 -12.14 15.52
CA THR A 261 13.41 -11.23 16.27
C THR A 261 13.29 -11.39 17.79
N GLY A 262 12.53 -12.40 18.23
CA GLY A 262 12.42 -12.80 19.64
C GLY A 262 11.42 -11.98 20.46
N HIS A 263 10.55 -11.21 19.82
CA HIS A 263 9.45 -10.50 20.48
C HIS A 263 8.38 -11.51 20.91
N LYS A 264 7.64 -11.16 21.97
CA LYS A 264 6.69 -12.10 22.59
C LYS A 264 5.28 -11.77 22.14
N GLN A 265 4.61 -12.75 21.55
CA GLN A 265 3.19 -12.66 21.28
C GLN A 265 2.42 -12.92 22.57
N ILE A 266 1.57 -11.97 22.98
CA ILE A 266 0.74 -12.08 24.18
C ILE A 266 -0.72 -12.35 23.86
N TYR A 267 -1.12 -12.14 22.59
CA TYR A 267 -2.48 -12.41 22.14
C TYR A 267 -2.55 -12.67 20.62
N SER A 268 -3.55 -13.44 20.22
CA SER A 268 -3.87 -13.71 18.81
C SER A 268 -5.38 -13.65 18.60
N ALA A 269 -5.82 -12.89 17.61
CA ALA A 269 -7.22 -12.82 17.22
C ALA A 269 -7.75 -14.14 16.62
N ALA A 270 -6.89 -15.08 16.26
CA ALA A 270 -7.31 -16.40 15.77
C ALA A 270 -8.16 -17.18 16.79
N HIS A 271 -8.10 -16.81 18.07
CA HIS A 271 -8.93 -17.40 19.14
C HIS A 271 -10.27 -16.70 19.36
N VAL A 272 -10.46 -15.55 18.72
CA VAL A 272 -11.74 -14.83 18.77
C VAL A 272 -12.57 -15.32 17.60
N LYS A 273 -13.75 -15.85 17.85
CA LYS A 273 -14.77 -16.08 16.83
C LYS A 273 -15.35 -14.76 16.28
N SER A 274 -14.55 -13.70 16.28
CA SER A 274 -14.90 -12.44 15.67
C SER A 274 -14.80 -12.66 14.17
N GLU A 275 -15.92 -12.86 13.61
CA GLU A 275 -16.16 -13.01 12.19
C GLU A 275 -15.58 -11.79 11.48
N ASN A 276 -14.65 -12.05 10.54
CA ASN A 276 -14.34 -11.11 9.49
C ASN A 276 -13.63 -9.81 9.91
N VAL A 277 -12.37 -9.91 10.33
CA VAL A 277 -11.55 -8.73 10.61
C VAL A 277 -11.30 -7.91 9.34
N GLY A 278 -11.05 -8.56 8.20
CA GLY A 278 -10.77 -7.93 6.91
C GLY A 278 -11.94 -7.92 5.94
N CYS A 279 -11.92 -6.98 5.01
CA CYS A 279 -12.85 -6.92 3.89
C CYS A 279 -12.25 -6.22 2.69
N LEU A 280 -12.74 -6.58 1.50
CA LEU A 280 -12.56 -5.79 0.28
C LEU A 280 -13.72 -4.79 0.19
N ILE A 281 -13.41 -3.53 0.00
CA ILE A 281 -14.39 -2.47 -0.25
C ILE A 281 -14.22 -2.01 -1.68
N ALA A 282 -15.25 -2.20 -2.51
CA ALA A 282 -15.22 -1.80 -3.91
C ALA A 282 -16.28 -0.73 -4.20
N ARG A 283 -15.87 0.30 -4.95
CA ARG A 283 -16.71 1.38 -5.45
C ARG A 283 -17.22 1.11 -6.87
N LYS A 284 -16.36 0.53 -7.70
CA LYS A 284 -16.64 0.20 -9.10
C LYS A 284 -16.13 -1.20 -9.42
N ASN A 285 -16.69 -1.80 -10.49
CA ASN A 285 -16.20 -3.09 -11.02
C ASN A 285 -16.19 -4.22 -9.98
N HIS A 286 -17.11 -4.20 -9.03
CA HIS A 286 -17.06 -5.02 -7.82
C HIS A 286 -16.97 -6.51 -8.14
N GLN A 287 -17.79 -7.04 -9.09
CA GLN A 287 -17.74 -8.47 -9.46
C GLN A 287 -16.42 -8.83 -10.13
N LEU A 288 -15.96 -7.99 -11.06
CA LEU A 288 -14.71 -8.19 -11.77
C LEU A 288 -13.50 -8.25 -10.81
N ILE A 289 -13.46 -7.35 -9.82
CA ILE A 289 -12.42 -7.29 -8.79
C ILE A 289 -12.50 -8.52 -7.90
N ARG A 290 -13.70 -8.91 -7.46
CA ARG A 290 -13.92 -10.13 -6.67
C ARG A 290 -13.46 -11.38 -7.41
N ASP A 291 -13.86 -11.53 -8.67
CA ASP A 291 -13.53 -12.71 -9.46
C ASP A 291 -12.02 -12.80 -9.74
N MET A 292 -11.37 -11.66 -9.99
CA MET A 292 -9.92 -11.57 -10.12
C MET A 292 -9.21 -11.97 -8.82
N TYR A 293 -9.66 -11.45 -7.67
CA TYR A 293 -9.13 -11.79 -6.36
C TYR A 293 -9.27 -13.28 -6.08
N ASN A 294 -10.46 -13.85 -6.33
CA ASN A 294 -10.75 -15.28 -6.10
C ASN A 294 -9.87 -16.20 -6.96
N ARG A 295 -9.66 -15.86 -8.24
CA ARG A 295 -8.72 -16.60 -9.11
C ARG A 295 -7.28 -16.56 -8.59
N ALA A 296 -6.87 -15.45 -8.02
CA ALA A 296 -5.55 -15.34 -7.40
C ALA A 296 -5.46 -16.20 -6.12
N CYS A 297 -6.53 -16.27 -5.32
CA CYS A 297 -6.61 -17.18 -4.17
C CYS A 297 -6.52 -18.66 -4.60
N ASP A 298 -7.17 -19.04 -5.71
CA ASP A 298 -7.03 -20.37 -6.29
C ASP A 298 -5.61 -20.70 -6.70
N SER A 299 -4.92 -19.73 -7.32
CA SER A 299 -3.51 -19.86 -7.70
C SER A 299 -2.61 -20.03 -6.48
N ILE A 300 -2.83 -19.26 -5.43
CA ILE A 300 -2.07 -19.38 -4.17
C ILE A 300 -2.35 -20.73 -3.51
N THR A 301 -3.60 -21.18 -3.50
CA THR A 301 -3.98 -22.47 -2.92
C THR A 301 -3.34 -23.64 -3.69
N LYS A 302 -3.31 -23.57 -5.02
CA LYS A 302 -2.74 -24.60 -5.89
C LYS A 302 -1.22 -24.70 -5.76
N ASN A 303 -0.52 -23.56 -5.78
CA ASN A 303 0.95 -23.51 -5.84
C ASN A 303 1.58 -23.44 -4.45
N GLY A 304 0.81 -23.11 -3.42
CA GLY A 304 1.28 -22.86 -2.06
C GLY A 304 1.74 -21.42 -1.83
N LEU A 305 1.56 -20.93 -0.60
CA LEU A 305 1.88 -19.56 -0.22
C LEU A 305 3.35 -19.20 -0.51
N HIS A 306 4.28 -20.08 -0.16
CA HIS A 306 5.72 -19.83 -0.30
C HIS A 306 6.20 -19.73 -1.75
N HIS A 307 5.39 -20.14 -2.73
CA HIS A 307 5.67 -19.88 -4.14
C HIS A 307 5.71 -18.37 -4.46
N TYR A 308 5.06 -17.56 -3.63
CA TYR A 308 4.91 -16.11 -3.82
C TYR A 308 5.69 -15.27 -2.79
N ASP A 309 6.60 -15.88 -2.04
CA ASP A 309 7.41 -15.21 -1.01
C ASP A 309 8.15 -13.97 -1.56
N SER A 310 8.69 -14.06 -2.78
CA SER A 310 9.39 -12.95 -3.43
C SER A 310 8.51 -11.71 -3.64
N LEU A 311 7.23 -11.91 -3.95
CA LEU A 311 6.25 -10.81 -4.08
C LEU A 311 6.00 -10.15 -2.73
N LEU A 312 5.78 -10.97 -1.70
CA LEU A 312 5.50 -10.48 -0.35
C LEU A 312 6.71 -9.77 0.27
N ILE A 313 7.92 -10.31 0.07
CA ILE A 313 9.18 -9.69 0.52
C ILE A 313 9.35 -8.31 -0.12
N ARG A 314 9.21 -8.22 -1.44
CA ARG A 314 9.34 -6.96 -2.18
C ARG A 314 8.31 -5.92 -1.73
N PHE A 315 7.08 -6.35 -1.48
CA PHE A 315 5.97 -5.49 -1.11
C PHE A 315 6.03 -5.03 0.35
N SER A 316 6.30 -5.93 1.28
CA SER A 316 6.27 -5.62 2.72
C SER A 316 7.61 -5.08 3.25
N GLY A 317 8.72 -5.34 2.55
CA GLY A 317 10.07 -5.05 3.04
C GLY A 317 10.53 -5.97 4.18
N VAL A 318 9.75 -6.99 4.52
CA VAL A 318 10.09 -7.95 5.57
C VAL A 318 11.22 -8.88 5.06
N PRO A 319 12.26 -9.14 5.87
CA PRO A 319 13.39 -9.97 5.44
C PRO A 319 12.98 -11.38 4.99
N PRO A 320 13.65 -11.96 3.95
CA PRO A 320 13.31 -13.27 3.40
C PRO A 320 13.17 -14.37 4.45
N LYS A 321 14.14 -14.48 5.38
CA LYS A 321 14.11 -15.47 6.47
C LYS A 321 12.88 -15.44 7.35
N ALA A 322 12.18 -14.30 7.45
CA ALA A 322 10.93 -14.21 8.18
C ALA A 322 9.78 -14.72 7.31
N VAL A 323 9.69 -14.29 6.05
CA VAL A 323 8.61 -14.67 5.14
C VAL A 323 8.62 -16.18 4.87
N GLU A 324 9.79 -16.79 4.61
CA GLU A 324 9.96 -18.23 4.38
C GLU A 324 9.47 -19.12 5.53
N THR A 325 9.38 -18.57 6.73
CA THR A 325 8.92 -19.31 7.93
C THR A 325 7.55 -18.91 8.41
N MET A 326 6.86 -18.11 7.62
CA MET A 326 5.50 -17.69 7.92
C MET A 326 4.57 -18.91 7.98
N PRO A 327 3.63 -18.96 8.95
CA PRO A 327 2.66 -20.03 9.02
C PRO A 327 1.84 -20.14 7.71
N ARG A 328 1.39 -21.34 7.39
CA ARG A 328 0.47 -21.52 6.25
C ARG A 328 -0.82 -20.75 6.54
N HIS A 329 -1.19 -19.87 5.61
CA HIS A 329 -2.46 -19.16 5.62
C HIS A 329 -3.35 -19.71 4.51
N LYS A 330 -4.62 -19.88 4.82
CA LYS A 330 -5.62 -20.28 3.83
C LYS A 330 -6.30 -19.02 3.30
N PHE A 331 -6.16 -18.77 2.03
CA PHE A 331 -6.90 -17.71 1.35
C PHE A 331 -8.28 -18.23 0.96
N LEU A 332 -9.31 -17.57 1.48
CA LEU A 332 -10.71 -17.88 1.17
C LEU A 332 -11.20 -16.93 0.09
N HIS A 333 -12.18 -17.40 -0.68
CA HIS A 333 -12.85 -16.58 -1.67
C HIS A 333 -13.65 -15.46 -0.99
N LEU A 334 -13.76 -14.34 -1.67
CA LEU A 334 -14.71 -13.28 -1.33
C LEU A 334 -16.10 -13.71 -1.81
N GLU A 335 -17.08 -13.68 -0.92
CA GLU A 335 -18.47 -14.06 -1.20
C GLU A 335 -19.33 -12.90 -1.68
#